data_aa8029bbdded93d2a90ba035f131c710
#
_entry.id   aa8029bbdded93d2a90ba035f131c710
#
_cell.length_a   1.000
_cell.length_b   1.000
_cell.length_c   1.000
_cell.angle_alpha   90.00
_cell.angle_beta   90.00
_cell.angle_gamma   90.00
#
_symmetry.space_group_name_H-M   'P 1'
#
loop_
_entity.id
_entity.type
_entity.pdbx_description
1 polymer ?
#
loop_
_entity_poly.entity_id
_entity_poly.type
_entity_poly.pdbx_seq_one_letter_code
_entity_poly.pdbx_strand_id
1 'polypeptide(L)'
;MYDQVTLGLNVDPFILSALKEDITSEDVSTNSVMPHPQQGEVDLICKEDGIICGLQVFERTFTLLDSNTTVEFFVKDGDHVKAGELMGKVHGDIRVLLCGERTALNYLQRMSGIATYTLSLIHISEPTRHAQI
;
A
#
# COMPACT_ATOMS: atom_id res chain seq x y z
N MET A 1 -1.52 10.85 10.84
CA MET A 1 -2.59 9.86 10.71
C MET A 1 -2.60 8.92 11.91
N TYR A 2 -1.98 7.77 11.86
CA TYR A 2 -1.88 6.89 13.03
C TYR A 2 -0.56 7.13 13.75
N ASP A 3 -0.57 7.15 15.08
CA ASP A 3 0.67 7.08 15.83
C ASP A 3 1.13 5.62 15.94
N GLN A 4 2.33 5.41 16.45
CA GLN A 4 2.91 4.06 16.53
C GLN A 4 2.13 3.13 17.45
N VAL A 5 1.55 3.69 18.52
CA VAL A 5 0.76 2.89 19.46
C VAL A 5 -0.53 2.42 18.79
N THR A 6 -1.21 3.30 18.06
CA THR A 6 -2.44 2.97 17.35
C THR A 6 -2.18 1.89 16.30
N LEU A 7 -1.09 2.02 15.54
CA LEU A 7 -0.70 1.00 14.56
C LEU A 7 -0.47 -0.36 15.23
N GLY A 8 0.29 -0.38 16.32
CA GLY A 8 0.61 -1.64 17.00
C GLY A 8 -0.60 -2.34 17.61
N LEU A 9 -1.52 -1.57 18.19
CA LEU A 9 -2.67 -2.16 18.90
C LEU A 9 -3.86 -2.45 17.99
N ASN A 10 -4.13 -1.58 17.01
CA ASN A 10 -5.38 -1.63 16.25
C ASN A 10 -5.21 -2.04 14.79
N VAL A 11 -4.09 -1.74 14.16
CA VAL A 11 -3.89 -1.94 12.72
C VAL A 11 -3.03 -3.17 12.44
N ASP A 12 -1.92 -3.34 13.14
CA ASP A 12 -0.99 -4.45 12.90
C ASP A 12 -1.66 -5.83 12.91
N PRO A 13 -2.57 -6.15 13.85
CA PRO A 13 -3.21 -7.47 13.84
C PRO A 13 -3.97 -7.77 12.55
N PHE A 14 -4.64 -6.77 11.98
CA PHE A 14 -5.36 -6.94 10.72
C PHE A 14 -4.42 -7.15 9.55
N ILE A 15 -3.32 -6.41 9.51
CA ILE A 15 -2.30 -6.56 8.47
C ILE A 15 -1.66 -7.95 8.56
N LEU A 16 -1.30 -8.39 9.75
CA LEU A 16 -0.71 -9.71 9.96
C LEU A 16 -1.65 -10.83 9.54
N SER A 17 -2.94 -10.71 9.84
CA SER A 17 -3.93 -11.68 9.43
C SER A 17 -4.04 -11.78 7.91
N ALA A 18 -4.07 -10.64 7.22
CA ALA A 18 -4.13 -10.60 5.77
C ALA A 18 -2.87 -11.17 5.12
N LEU A 19 -1.69 -10.86 5.68
CA LEU A 19 -0.43 -11.40 5.20
C LEU A 19 -0.35 -12.90 5.34
N LYS A 20 -0.81 -13.45 6.47
CA LYS A 20 -0.82 -14.90 6.68
C LYS A 20 -1.67 -15.62 5.65
N GLU A 21 -2.79 -15.03 5.28
CA GLU A 21 -3.69 -15.60 4.27
C GLU A 21 -3.04 -15.59 2.89
N ASP A 22 -2.46 -14.47 2.50
CA ASP A 22 -1.81 -14.32 1.19
C ASP A 22 -0.55 -15.18 1.07
N ILE A 23 0.30 -15.16 2.08
CA ILE A 23 1.61 -15.83 2.03
C ILE A 23 1.46 -17.36 1.97
N THR A 24 0.41 -17.91 2.55
CA THR A 24 0.18 -19.35 2.53
C THR A 24 0.18 -19.91 1.11
N SER A 25 -0.36 -19.17 0.15
CA SER A 25 -0.42 -19.63 -1.25
C SER A 25 0.76 -19.15 -2.09
N GLU A 26 1.36 -18.01 -1.79
CA GLU A 26 2.39 -17.40 -2.62
C GLU A 26 3.82 -17.69 -2.19
N ASP A 27 4.03 -18.03 -0.93
CA ASP A 27 5.36 -18.26 -0.37
C ASP A 27 6.11 -19.38 -1.11
N VAL A 28 5.41 -20.44 -1.46
CA VAL A 28 5.98 -21.58 -2.18
C VAL A 28 6.51 -21.14 -3.56
N SER A 29 5.72 -20.38 -4.31
CA SER A 29 6.12 -19.87 -5.62
C SER A 29 7.33 -18.94 -5.52
N THR A 30 7.31 -18.01 -4.57
CA THR A 30 8.38 -17.04 -4.40
C THR A 30 9.68 -17.72 -4.02
N ASN A 31 9.63 -18.66 -3.08
CA ASN A 31 10.81 -19.38 -2.64
C ASN A 31 11.39 -20.30 -3.72
N SER A 32 10.55 -20.85 -4.58
CA SER A 32 11.00 -21.65 -5.73
C SER A 32 11.76 -20.82 -6.74
N VAL A 33 11.30 -19.59 -7.01
CA VAL A 33 11.88 -18.72 -8.02
C VAL A 33 13.11 -17.99 -7.48
N MET A 34 13.07 -17.55 -6.22
CA MET A 34 14.11 -16.73 -5.61
C MET A 34 14.54 -17.29 -4.28
N PRO A 35 15.38 -18.35 -4.28
CA PRO A 35 15.79 -19.01 -3.04
C PRO A 35 16.76 -18.20 -2.18
N HIS A 36 17.41 -17.18 -2.76
CA HIS A 36 18.40 -16.36 -2.05
C HIS A 36 17.91 -14.93 -1.90
N PRO A 37 18.27 -14.24 -0.80
CA PRO A 37 17.95 -12.81 -0.64
C PRO A 37 18.57 -11.99 -1.78
N GLN A 38 17.79 -11.08 -2.34
CA GLN A 38 18.25 -10.17 -3.37
C GLN A 38 17.58 -8.82 -3.18
N GLN A 39 18.39 -7.76 -3.13
CA GLN A 39 17.86 -6.42 -2.96
C GLN A 39 17.22 -5.92 -4.25
N GLY A 40 16.12 -5.23 -4.13
CA GLY A 40 15.40 -4.68 -5.26
C GLY A 40 14.59 -3.45 -4.89
N GLU A 41 13.90 -2.93 -5.86
CA GLU A 41 13.10 -1.72 -5.74
C GLU A 41 11.81 -1.88 -6.52
N VAL A 42 10.71 -1.39 -5.93
CA VAL A 42 9.40 -1.38 -6.57
C VAL A 42 8.89 0.05 -6.60
N ASP A 43 8.39 0.48 -7.76
CA ASP A 43 7.77 1.79 -7.93
C ASP A 43 6.27 1.70 -7.65
N LEU A 44 5.76 2.63 -6.84
CA LEU A 44 4.34 2.76 -6.60
C LEU A 44 3.78 3.80 -7.55
N ILE A 45 3.02 3.35 -8.53
CA ILE A 45 2.49 4.21 -9.59
C ILE A 45 0.96 4.24 -9.52
N CYS A 46 0.40 5.44 -9.65
CA CYS A 46 -1.04 5.64 -9.65
C CYS A 46 -1.66 5.13 -10.96
N LYS A 47 -2.72 4.33 -10.86
CA LYS A 47 -3.45 3.84 -12.03
C LYS A 47 -4.52 4.80 -12.51
N GLU A 48 -5.23 5.41 -11.58
CA GLU A 48 -6.37 6.26 -11.87
C GLU A 48 -6.35 7.49 -10.96
N ASP A 49 -6.87 8.60 -11.46
CA ASP A 49 -6.97 9.84 -10.68
C ASP A 49 -7.80 9.61 -9.42
N GLY A 50 -7.39 10.22 -8.32
CA GLY A 50 -8.13 10.11 -7.07
C GLY A 50 -7.40 10.73 -5.89
N ILE A 51 -7.89 10.44 -4.70
CA ILE A 51 -7.31 10.88 -3.44
C ILE A 51 -6.55 9.72 -2.82
N ILE A 52 -5.26 9.92 -2.57
CA ILE A 52 -4.45 8.88 -1.93
C ILE A 52 -4.71 8.87 -0.42
N CYS A 53 -4.86 7.68 0.13
CA CYS A 53 -5.06 7.49 1.56
C CYS A 53 -4.54 6.12 1.98
N GLY A 54 -3.90 6.05 3.13
CA GLY A 54 -3.42 4.79 3.68
C GLY A 54 -1.94 4.51 3.43
N LEU A 55 -1.15 5.54 3.14
CA LEU A 55 0.28 5.37 2.90
C LEU A 55 1.00 4.74 4.09
N GLN A 56 0.61 5.09 5.32
CA GLN A 56 1.21 4.55 6.52
C GLN A 56 0.92 3.05 6.67
N VAL A 57 -0.28 2.61 6.32
CA VAL A 57 -0.65 1.19 6.34
C VAL A 57 0.11 0.42 5.25
N PHE A 58 0.26 1.02 4.08
CA PHE A 58 1.07 0.47 2.99
C PHE A 58 2.51 0.20 3.45
N GLU A 59 3.14 1.20 4.05
CA GLU A 59 4.51 1.06 4.57
C GLU A 59 4.59 -0.01 5.66
N ARG A 60 3.62 0.02 6.60
CA ARG A 60 3.61 -0.91 7.73
C ARG A 60 3.51 -2.37 7.28
N THR A 61 2.80 -2.62 6.20
CA THR A 61 2.66 -3.98 5.65
C THR A 61 4.04 -4.56 5.33
N PHE A 62 4.91 -3.79 4.71
CA PHE A 62 6.26 -4.25 4.38
C PHE A 62 7.17 -4.33 5.61
N THR A 63 7.09 -3.34 6.50
CA THR A 63 7.95 -3.33 7.68
C THR A 63 7.61 -4.42 8.69
N LEU A 64 6.38 -4.91 8.70
CA LEU A 64 6.01 -6.07 9.51
C LEU A 64 6.62 -7.37 8.96
N LEU A 65 6.83 -7.45 7.65
CA LEU A 65 7.50 -8.61 7.03
C LEU A 65 9.01 -8.54 7.24
N ASP A 66 9.60 -7.36 7.10
CA ASP A 66 11.03 -7.14 7.24
C ASP A 66 11.27 -5.68 7.63
N SER A 67 11.77 -5.47 8.84
CA SER A 67 12.04 -4.13 9.36
C SER A 67 13.13 -3.38 8.59
N ASN A 68 13.90 -4.08 7.76
CA ASN A 68 14.92 -3.46 6.92
C ASN A 68 14.36 -2.89 5.60
N THR A 69 13.10 -3.16 5.30
CA THR A 69 12.45 -2.57 4.13
C THR A 69 12.26 -1.07 4.35
N THR A 70 12.61 -0.28 3.34
CA THR A 70 12.45 1.17 3.39
C THR A 70 11.45 1.63 2.34
N VAL A 71 10.62 2.59 2.70
CA VAL A 71 9.61 3.15 1.80
C VAL A 71 9.80 4.66 1.75
N GLU A 72 9.82 5.20 0.53
CA GLU A 72 9.93 6.62 0.28
C GLU A 72 8.67 7.07 -0.45
N PHE A 73 7.97 8.06 0.08
CA PHE A 73 6.78 8.62 -0.53
C PHE A 73 7.03 10.01 -1.08
N PHE A 74 6.48 10.29 -2.25
CA PHE A 74 6.54 11.60 -2.92
C PHE A 74 5.23 12.36 -2.79
N VAL A 75 4.21 11.74 -2.17
CA VAL A 75 2.89 12.31 -1.93
C VAL A 75 2.51 12.08 -0.48
N LYS A 76 1.44 12.75 -0.04
CA LYS A 76 0.92 12.63 1.33
C LYS A 76 -0.52 12.16 1.28
N ASP A 77 -0.97 11.53 2.36
CA ASP A 77 -2.39 11.19 2.51
C ASP A 77 -3.26 12.45 2.34
N GLY A 78 -4.28 12.31 1.52
CA GLY A 78 -5.18 13.42 1.20
C GLY A 78 -4.83 14.15 -0.08
N ASP A 79 -3.67 13.88 -0.69
CA ASP A 79 -3.28 14.50 -1.95
C ASP A 79 -4.11 13.95 -3.11
N HIS A 80 -4.40 14.81 -4.07
CA HIS A 80 -4.88 14.38 -5.37
C HIS A 80 -3.73 13.80 -6.17
N VAL A 81 -3.91 12.61 -6.70
CA VAL A 81 -2.92 11.95 -7.56
C VAL A 81 -3.54 11.67 -8.91
N LYS A 82 -2.72 11.63 -9.94
CA LYS A 82 -3.15 11.42 -11.32
C LYS A 82 -2.58 10.13 -11.87
N ALA A 83 -3.31 9.54 -12.81
CA ALA A 83 -2.86 8.33 -13.49
C ALA A 83 -1.46 8.52 -14.06
N GLY A 84 -0.58 7.55 -13.78
CA GLY A 84 0.81 7.58 -14.21
C GLY A 84 1.76 8.27 -13.25
N GLU A 85 1.26 8.91 -12.21
CA GLU A 85 2.10 9.61 -11.24
C GLU A 85 2.88 8.63 -10.37
N LEU A 86 4.18 8.87 -10.19
CA LEU A 86 5.02 8.09 -9.28
C LEU A 86 4.78 8.58 -7.86
N MET A 87 4.17 7.74 -7.03
CA MET A 87 3.79 8.11 -5.68
C MET A 87 4.84 7.73 -4.64
N GLY A 88 5.68 6.76 -4.93
CA GLY A 88 6.68 6.32 -4.00
C GLY A 88 7.51 5.17 -4.50
N LYS A 89 8.48 4.75 -3.69
CA LYS A 89 9.37 3.63 -3.97
C LYS A 89 9.56 2.79 -2.73
N VAL A 90 9.66 1.47 -2.92
CA VAL A 90 9.92 0.52 -1.85
C VAL A 90 11.23 -0.19 -2.14
N HIS A 91 12.14 -0.19 -1.18
CA HIS A 91 13.44 -0.85 -1.29
C HIS A 91 13.54 -1.97 -0.26
N GLY A 92 14.03 -3.11 -0.66
CA GLY A 92 14.24 -4.21 0.26
C GLY A 92 14.53 -5.52 -0.46
N ASP A 93 14.42 -6.61 0.30
CA ASP A 93 14.53 -7.96 -0.25
C ASP A 93 13.37 -8.21 -1.21
N ILE A 94 13.66 -8.58 -2.45
CA ILE A 94 12.64 -8.81 -3.47
C ILE A 94 11.60 -9.82 -3.01
N ARG A 95 11.98 -10.84 -2.25
CA ARG A 95 11.04 -11.84 -1.74
C ARG A 95 10.01 -11.19 -0.80
N VAL A 96 10.47 -10.28 0.04
CA VAL A 96 9.59 -9.52 0.94
C VAL A 96 8.67 -8.61 0.13
N LEU A 97 9.21 -7.92 -0.87
CA LEU A 97 8.43 -7.03 -1.73
C LEU A 97 7.32 -7.81 -2.46
N LEU A 98 7.64 -8.96 -3.01
CA LEU A 98 6.66 -9.80 -3.71
C LEU A 98 5.60 -10.36 -2.76
N CYS A 99 5.99 -10.78 -1.56
CA CYS A 99 5.04 -11.31 -0.58
C CYS A 99 4.09 -10.26 -0.04
N GLY A 100 4.55 -9.02 0.15
CA GLY A 100 3.75 -7.96 0.74
C GLY A 100 2.95 -7.11 -0.25
N GLU A 101 3.30 -7.16 -1.52
CA GLU A 101 2.76 -6.26 -2.54
C GLU A 101 1.23 -6.31 -2.62
N ARG A 102 0.66 -7.49 -2.75
CA ARG A 102 -0.80 -7.63 -2.90
C ARG A 102 -1.56 -7.08 -1.70
N THR A 103 -1.14 -7.45 -0.51
CA THR A 103 -1.78 -7.00 0.72
C THR A 103 -1.66 -5.49 0.88
N ALA A 104 -0.46 -4.95 0.66
CA ALA A 104 -0.22 -3.52 0.76
C ALA A 104 -1.07 -2.71 -0.24
N LEU A 105 -1.11 -3.16 -1.49
CA LEU A 105 -1.91 -2.50 -2.53
C LEU A 105 -3.40 -2.60 -2.26
N ASN A 106 -3.88 -3.74 -1.75
CA ASN A 106 -5.30 -3.89 -1.42
C ASN A 106 -5.74 -2.88 -0.37
N TYR A 107 -4.96 -2.68 0.68
CA TYR A 107 -5.27 -1.67 1.69
C TYR A 107 -5.23 -0.26 1.11
N LEU A 108 -4.18 0.05 0.36
CA LEU A 108 -4.03 1.38 -0.23
C LEU A 108 -5.18 1.70 -1.19
N GLN A 109 -5.57 0.76 -2.04
CA GLN A 109 -6.65 0.93 -2.99
C GLN A 109 -8.00 1.11 -2.29
N ARG A 110 -8.28 0.34 -1.25
CA ARG A 110 -9.53 0.45 -0.51
C ARG A 110 -9.64 1.78 0.23
N MET A 111 -8.60 2.17 0.94
CA MET A 111 -8.60 3.41 1.71
C MET A 111 -8.66 4.62 0.79
N SER A 112 -7.93 4.59 -0.31
CA SER A 112 -7.94 5.67 -1.30
C SER A 112 -9.29 5.75 -2.03
N GLY A 113 -9.92 4.62 -2.33
CA GLY A 113 -11.24 4.58 -2.92
C GLY A 113 -12.29 5.22 -2.01
N ILE A 114 -12.25 4.94 -0.70
CA ILE A 114 -13.15 5.53 0.28
C ILE A 114 -12.93 7.05 0.35
N ALA A 115 -11.68 7.50 0.40
CA ALA A 115 -11.35 8.91 0.47
C ALA A 115 -11.86 9.66 -0.78
N THR A 116 -11.67 9.09 -1.95
CA THR A 116 -12.13 9.66 -3.22
C THR A 116 -13.66 9.80 -3.24
N TYR A 117 -14.36 8.75 -2.81
CA TYR A 117 -15.81 8.76 -2.76
C TYR A 117 -16.34 9.82 -1.77
N THR A 118 -15.73 9.92 -0.60
CA THR A 118 -16.11 10.91 0.41
C THR A 118 -15.94 12.32 -0.12
N LEU A 119 -14.85 12.60 -0.82
CA LEU A 119 -14.61 13.90 -1.41
C LEU A 119 -15.70 14.23 -2.46
N SER A 120 -16.07 13.27 -3.28
CA SER A 120 -17.12 13.45 -4.28
C SER A 120 -18.46 13.81 -3.66
N LEU A 121 -18.78 13.25 -2.49
CA LEU A 121 -20.00 13.57 -1.76
C LEU A 121 -19.98 14.99 -1.19
N ILE A 122 -18.82 15.47 -0.75
CA ILE A 122 -18.67 16.82 -0.20
C ILE A 122 -18.88 17.87 -1.30
N HIS A 123 -18.46 17.59 -2.52
CA HIS A 123 -18.53 18.52 -3.64
C HIS A 123 -19.64 18.17 -4.62
N ILE A 124 -20.87 17.98 -4.11
CA ILE A 124 -22.00 17.55 -4.93
C ILE A 124 -22.47 18.60 -5.92
N SER A 125 -22.12 19.87 -5.73
CA SER A 125 -22.48 20.95 -6.65
C SER A 125 -21.61 20.99 -7.91
N GLU A 126 -20.52 20.24 -7.93
CA GLU A 126 -19.61 20.18 -9.06
C GLU A 126 -19.92 18.96 -9.93
N PRO A 127 -19.52 19.00 -11.22
CA PRO A 127 -19.64 17.81 -12.05
C PRO A 127 -18.99 16.63 -11.38
N THR A 128 -19.72 15.53 -11.30
CA THR A 128 -19.24 14.34 -10.61
C THR A 128 -18.04 13.76 -11.32
N ARG A 129 -16.99 13.53 -10.57
CA ARG A 129 -15.84 12.79 -11.02
C ARG A 129 -15.77 11.49 -10.25
N HIS A 130 -15.62 10.42 -10.98
CA HIS A 130 -15.43 9.12 -10.37
C HIS A 130 -13.99 8.72 -10.62
N ALA A 131 -13.16 8.85 -9.59
CA ALA A 131 -11.79 8.39 -9.62
C ALA A 131 -11.68 7.14 -8.76
N GLN A 132 -11.12 6.08 -9.32
CA GLN A 132 -10.88 4.83 -8.62
C GLN A 132 -9.41 4.50 -8.74
N ILE A 133 -8.84 4.09 -7.65
CA ILE A 133 -7.42 3.78 -7.57
C ILE A 133 -7.20 2.28 -7.58
#